data_09c528e29ced76ac503496df58c8d651
#
_entry.id   09c528e29ced76ac503496df58c8d651
#
_cell.length_a   1.000
_cell.length_b   1.000
_cell.length_c   1.000
_cell.angle_alpha   90.00
_cell.angle_beta   90.00
_cell.angle_gamma   90.00
#
_symmetry.space_group_name_H-M   'P 1'
#
loop_
_entity.id
_entity.type
_entity.pdbx_description
1 polymer ?
#
loop_
_entity_poly.entity_id
_entity_poly.type
_entity_poly.pdbx_seq_one_letter_code
_entity_poly.pdbx_strand_id
1 'polypeptide(L)'
;MTPMGRWRWLCLLLALGALCEALSAAEFSLPPSGNVVGELTGVTVQHDDTLADVARNFHLGYDALLFANPSVDPWLPGEGTRVTLPTMHVLPSAPRRGLVVNVAEMRLYYYPKPTSGRPPAVRVYPISIGRADWSTPLTNARIIAKLTDPTWYPPESIRAEHAADGDELPEKVPPGEGNPLGRYALRLSVPGYLIHGTNKTYGIGMQVTHGCIRMYPSDIEELFRELAVGAPVAIVNQPIKAGWRDGVLYLEIHRGVDGLQLTDQDKRQRAVQGLIEVTQSLPRYRIDWTEVEVVIWEATGIPMPVGGAAPTLD
;
A
#
# COMPACT_ATOMS: atom_id res chain seq x y z
N MET A 1 0.02 -75.97 17.32
CA MET A 1 -0.72 -74.96 18.09
C MET A 1 0.14 -73.71 18.17
N THR A 2 -0.07 -72.75 17.28
CA THR A 2 0.64 -71.46 17.21
C THR A 2 -0.31 -70.39 17.57
N PRO A 3 0.03 -69.38 18.40
CA PRO A 3 -0.83 -68.29 18.68
C PRO A 3 -0.61 -67.13 17.67
N MET A 4 -1.68 -66.62 17.16
CA MET A 4 -1.80 -65.49 16.24
C MET A 4 -1.33 -64.17 16.87
N GLY A 5 -0.38 -63.50 16.21
CA GLY A 5 0.07 -62.16 16.55
C GLY A 5 -0.96 -61.08 16.11
N ARG A 6 -1.39 -60.28 17.06
CA ARG A 6 -2.27 -59.12 16.83
C ARG A 6 -1.42 -57.93 16.37
N TRP A 7 -1.48 -57.55 15.11
CA TRP A 7 -0.93 -56.29 14.59
C TRP A 7 -1.83 -55.14 15.02
N ARG A 8 -1.29 -54.29 15.88
CA ARG A 8 -1.89 -52.98 16.24
C ARG A 8 -1.47 -51.96 15.18
N TRP A 9 -2.42 -51.58 14.34
CA TRP A 9 -2.27 -50.43 13.47
C TRP A 9 -2.32 -49.14 14.32
N LEU A 10 -1.16 -48.45 14.47
CA LEU A 10 -1.10 -47.09 14.97
C LEU A 10 -1.44 -46.16 13.81
N CYS A 11 -2.66 -45.65 13.78
CA CYS A 11 -3.01 -44.52 12.93
C CYS A 11 -2.36 -43.26 13.51
N LEU A 12 -1.26 -42.79 12.91
CA LEU A 12 -0.71 -41.47 13.14
C LEU A 12 -1.65 -40.48 12.43
N LEU A 13 -2.53 -39.82 13.16
CA LEU A 13 -3.25 -38.62 12.73
C LEU A 13 -2.24 -37.48 12.72
N LEU A 14 -1.67 -37.19 11.55
CA LEU A 14 -1.02 -35.92 11.28
C LEU A 14 -2.14 -34.81 11.24
N ALA A 15 -2.30 -34.14 12.37
CA ALA A 15 -3.06 -32.92 12.43
C ALA A 15 -2.26 -31.85 11.66
N LEU A 16 -2.60 -31.62 10.39
CA LEU A 16 -2.25 -30.39 9.69
C LEU A 16 -2.99 -29.24 10.40
N GLY A 17 -2.33 -28.63 11.38
CA GLY A 17 -2.73 -27.35 11.89
C GLY A 17 -2.49 -26.34 10.77
N ALA A 18 -3.52 -25.93 10.06
CA ALA A 18 -3.49 -24.71 9.27
C ALA A 18 -3.23 -23.57 10.27
N LEU A 19 -1.98 -23.15 10.39
CA LEU A 19 -1.67 -21.84 10.96
C LEU A 19 -2.38 -20.83 10.07
N CYS A 20 -3.47 -20.28 10.57
CA CYS A 20 -4.03 -19.05 10.07
C CYS A 20 -2.98 -17.97 10.39
N GLU A 21 -1.97 -17.82 9.54
CA GLU A 21 -1.10 -16.65 9.59
C GLU A 21 -2.00 -15.46 9.37
N ALA A 22 -2.16 -14.64 10.40
CA ALA A 22 -2.82 -13.35 10.26
C ALA A 22 -2.07 -12.64 9.12
N LEU A 23 -2.78 -12.39 7.99
CA LEU A 23 -2.23 -11.64 6.88
C LEU A 23 -1.76 -10.29 7.43
N SER A 24 -0.46 -10.14 7.50
CA SER A 24 0.26 -8.92 7.88
C SER A 24 0.72 -8.24 6.59
N ALA A 25 1.04 -6.96 6.68
CA ALA A 25 1.62 -6.23 5.57
C ALA A 25 2.83 -6.96 4.97
N ALA A 26 3.00 -6.85 3.67
CA ALA A 26 4.13 -7.44 2.98
C ALA A 26 5.44 -6.75 3.43
N GLU A 27 6.35 -7.53 4.02
CA GLU A 27 7.69 -7.09 4.38
C GLU A 27 8.68 -7.49 3.29
N PHE A 28 9.48 -6.54 2.84
CA PHE A 28 10.50 -6.73 1.82
C PHE A 28 11.88 -6.36 2.36
N SER A 29 12.88 -7.20 2.13
CA SER A 29 14.28 -6.81 2.33
C SER A 29 14.65 -5.70 1.35
N LEU A 30 15.31 -4.65 1.85
CA LEU A 30 15.81 -3.61 0.96
C LEU A 30 16.98 -4.16 0.15
N PRO A 31 16.98 -4.00 -1.19
CA PRO A 31 18.08 -4.44 -2.02
C PRO A 31 19.35 -3.63 -1.67
N PRO A 32 20.54 -4.26 -1.72
CA PRO A 32 21.81 -3.55 -1.49
C PRO A 32 22.07 -2.46 -2.54
N SER A 33 21.53 -2.63 -3.73
CA SER A 33 21.53 -1.63 -4.81
C SER A 33 20.15 -1.60 -5.47
N GLY A 34 19.75 -0.40 -5.94
CA GLY A 34 18.43 -0.22 -6.54
C GLY A 34 17.33 0.13 -5.53
N ASN A 35 16.10 0.13 -6.01
CA ASN A 35 14.95 0.59 -5.25
C ASN A 35 13.62 -0.08 -5.67
N VAL A 36 13.68 -1.25 -6.27
CA VAL A 36 12.49 -2.05 -6.62
C VAL A 36 12.39 -3.24 -5.68
N VAL A 37 11.24 -3.42 -5.04
CA VAL A 37 10.96 -4.49 -4.07
C VAL A 37 9.69 -5.26 -4.44
N GLY A 38 9.57 -6.46 -3.92
CA GLY A 38 8.42 -7.33 -4.19
C GLY A 38 8.43 -7.94 -5.58
N GLU A 39 7.39 -8.71 -5.88
CA GLU A 39 7.19 -9.38 -7.16
C GLU A 39 5.75 -9.24 -7.59
N LEU A 40 5.52 -9.22 -8.90
CA LEU A 40 4.17 -9.25 -9.43
C LEU A 40 3.61 -10.67 -9.30
N THR A 41 2.48 -10.81 -8.62
CA THR A 41 1.82 -12.08 -8.39
C THR A 41 0.39 -12.05 -8.93
N GLY A 42 -0.36 -13.13 -8.78
CA GLY A 42 -1.74 -13.18 -9.21
C GLY A 42 -2.51 -14.28 -8.50
N VAL A 43 -3.83 -14.12 -8.45
CA VAL A 43 -4.76 -15.07 -7.85
C VAL A 43 -5.87 -15.40 -8.84
N THR A 44 -6.46 -16.59 -8.70
CA THR A 44 -7.67 -16.98 -9.43
C THR A 44 -8.87 -16.70 -8.55
N VAL A 45 -9.83 -15.96 -9.07
CA VAL A 45 -11.06 -15.53 -8.38
C VAL A 45 -11.99 -16.71 -8.16
N GLN A 46 -12.62 -16.78 -7.01
CA GLN A 46 -13.69 -17.73 -6.70
C GLN A 46 -15.06 -17.17 -7.14
N HIS A 47 -16.09 -18.01 -7.13
CA HIS A 47 -17.40 -17.70 -7.70
C HIS A 47 -18.03 -16.38 -7.20
N ASP A 48 -17.93 -16.10 -5.91
CA ASP A 48 -18.60 -14.95 -5.27
C ASP A 48 -17.66 -13.79 -4.91
N ASP A 49 -16.36 -13.86 -5.30
CA ASP A 49 -15.40 -12.81 -4.99
C ASP A 49 -15.64 -11.57 -5.85
N THR A 50 -15.60 -10.40 -5.22
CA THR A 50 -15.42 -9.10 -5.87
C THR A 50 -13.96 -8.68 -5.82
N LEU A 51 -13.53 -7.69 -6.62
CA LEU A 51 -12.19 -7.11 -6.45
C LEU A 51 -12.00 -6.47 -5.06
N ALA A 52 -13.05 -6.01 -4.41
CA ALA A 52 -12.97 -5.50 -3.03
C ALA A 52 -12.67 -6.64 -2.03
N ASP A 53 -13.22 -7.83 -2.23
CA ASP A 53 -12.90 -9.00 -1.42
C ASP A 53 -11.46 -9.46 -1.65
N VAL A 54 -11.02 -9.51 -2.90
CA VAL A 54 -9.62 -9.82 -3.23
C VAL A 54 -8.68 -8.79 -2.59
N ALA A 55 -8.96 -7.48 -2.71
CA ALA A 55 -8.14 -6.44 -2.09
C ALA A 55 -8.03 -6.65 -0.57
N ARG A 56 -9.16 -6.89 0.11
CA ARG A 56 -9.19 -7.15 1.55
C ARG A 56 -8.43 -8.42 1.93
N ASN A 57 -8.64 -9.52 1.20
CA ASN A 57 -8.04 -10.81 1.50
C ASN A 57 -6.52 -10.83 1.30
N PHE A 58 -6.00 -9.99 0.40
CA PHE A 58 -4.56 -9.88 0.12
C PHE A 58 -3.92 -8.60 0.69
N HIS A 59 -4.61 -7.86 1.57
CA HIS A 59 -4.13 -6.61 2.16
C HIS A 59 -3.63 -5.60 1.11
N LEU A 60 -4.42 -5.41 0.04
CA LEU A 60 -4.15 -4.46 -1.03
C LEU A 60 -5.12 -3.28 -0.98
N GLY A 61 -4.76 -2.18 -1.62
CA GLY A 61 -5.66 -1.06 -1.86
C GLY A 61 -6.61 -1.39 -3.01
N TYR A 62 -7.89 -1.03 -2.86
CA TYR A 62 -8.90 -1.30 -3.88
C TYR A 62 -8.56 -0.68 -5.23
N ASP A 63 -8.23 0.62 -5.27
CA ASP A 63 -7.92 1.31 -6.53
C ASP A 63 -6.63 0.77 -7.17
N ALA A 64 -5.63 0.38 -6.36
CA ALA A 64 -4.42 -0.24 -6.87
C ALA A 64 -4.73 -1.58 -7.58
N LEU A 65 -5.64 -2.38 -7.00
CA LEU A 65 -6.06 -3.65 -7.61
C LEU A 65 -6.91 -3.40 -8.88
N LEU A 66 -7.83 -2.44 -8.83
CA LEU A 66 -8.67 -2.06 -9.95
C LEU A 66 -7.84 -1.59 -11.16
N PHE A 67 -6.87 -0.70 -10.93
CA PHE A 67 -6.03 -0.15 -12.01
C PHE A 67 -5.03 -1.17 -12.56
N ALA A 68 -4.61 -2.13 -11.76
CA ALA A 68 -3.78 -3.25 -12.20
C ALA A 68 -4.56 -4.28 -13.06
N ASN A 69 -5.89 -4.22 -13.08
CA ASN A 69 -6.78 -5.17 -13.76
C ASN A 69 -7.88 -4.45 -14.57
N PRO A 70 -7.54 -3.61 -15.54
CA PRO A 70 -8.52 -2.74 -16.21
C PRO A 70 -9.56 -3.48 -17.06
N SER A 71 -9.32 -4.76 -17.38
CA SER A 71 -10.24 -5.59 -18.15
C SER A 71 -11.13 -6.49 -17.29
N VAL A 72 -10.98 -6.44 -15.95
CA VAL A 72 -11.76 -7.28 -15.02
C VAL A 72 -12.92 -6.47 -14.45
N ASP A 73 -14.13 -7.01 -14.50
CA ASP A 73 -15.28 -6.39 -13.84
C ASP A 73 -15.08 -6.40 -12.31
N PRO A 74 -15.12 -5.24 -11.63
CA PRO A 74 -14.80 -5.18 -10.20
C PRO A 74 -15.86 -5.83 -9.30
N TRP A 75 -17.09 -5.96 -9.77
CA TRP A 75 -18.22 -6.50 -9.00
C TRP A 75 -18.51 -7.96 -9.34
N LEU A 76 -18.24 -8.36 -10.58
CA LEU A 76 -18.48 -9.71 -11.10
C LEU A 76 -17.29 -10.16 -11.94
N PRO A 77 -16.11 -10.36 -11.33
CA PRO A 77 -14.93 -10.79 -12.09
C PRO A 77 -15.11 -12.13 -12.78
N GLY A 78 -16.00 -12.98 -12.25
CA GLY A 78 -16.28 -14.33 -12.75
C GLY A 78 -15.29 -15.37 -12.22
N GLU A 79 -15.82 -16.56 -11.91
CA GLU A 79 -15.01 -17.70 -11.44
C GLU A 79 -13.92 -18.07 -12.46
N GLY A 80 -12.73 -18.34 -11.97
CA GLY A 80 -11.58 -18.71 -12.82
C GLY A 80 -10.83 -17.53 -13.42
N THR A 81 -11.34 -16.29 -13.30
CA THR A 81 -10.62 -15.09 -13.77
C THR A 81 -9.32 -14.92 -13.00
N ARG A 82 -8.22 -14.68 -13.72
CA ARG A 82 -6.92 -14.38 -13.12
C ARG A 82 -6.81 -12.89 -12.86
N VAL A 83 -6.61 -12.53 -11.61
CA VAL A 83 -6.43 -11.16 -11.13
C VAL A 83 -4.96 -10.96 -10.77
N THR A 84 -4.34 -9.91 -11.32
CA THR A 84 -2.99 -9.46 -11.00
C THR A 84 -2.98 -8.74 -9.66
N LEU A 85 -2.12 -9.17 -8.75
CA LEU A 85 -1.90 -8.50 -7.46
C LEU A 85 -0.70 -7.55 -7.58
N PRO A 86 -0.88 -6.22 -7.40
CA PRO A 86 0.19 -5.22 -7.56
C PRO A 86 1.11 -5.19 -6.33
N THR A 87 1.87 -6.26 -6.12
CA THR A 87 2.76 -6.50 -4.97
C THR A 87 4.23 -6.17 -5.24
N MET A 88 4.55 -5.64 -6.42
CA MET A 88 5.86 -5.10 -6.79
C MET A 88 5.83 -3.57 -6.72
N HIS A 89 6.89 -2.94 -6.21
CA HIS A 89 6.93 -1.50 -5.98
C HIS A 89 8.30 -0.89 -6.30
N VAL A 90 8.30 0.25 -6.98
CA VAL A 90 9.45 1.17 -6.94
C VAL A 90 9.33 2.01 -5.67
N LEU A 91 10.34 1.98 -4.81
CA LEU A 91 10.32 2.74 -3.56
C LEU A 91 10.34 4.25 -3.82
N PRO A 92 9.58 5.06 -3.06
CA PRO A 92 9.57 6.50 -3.21
C PRO A 92 10.94 7.13 -2.91
N SER A 93 11.23 8.24 -3.60
CA SER A 93 12.41 9.07 -3.34
C SER A 93 12.19 9.91 -2.09
N ALA A 94 12.42 9.30 -0.92
CA ALA A 94 12.27 9.91 0.39
C ALA A 94 13.23 9.23 1.38
N PRO A 95 13.53 9.86 2.53
CA PRO A 95 14.38 9.24 3.55
C PRO A 95 13.80 7.90 4.03
N ARG A 96 14.57 6.81 3.92
CA ARG A 96 14.16 5.44 4.32
C ARG A 96 14.21 5.28 5.84
N ARG A 97 13.36 6.01 6.56
CA ARG A 97 13.23 5.97 8.03
C ARG A 97 11.83 6.37 8.48
N GLY A 98 11.31 5.70 9.52
CA GLY A 98 9.95 5.95 10.01
C GLY A 98 8.91 5.66 8.93
N LEU A 99 8.02 6.59 8.66
CA LEU A 99 6.94 6.44 7.71
C LEU A 99 7.14 7.34 6.49
N VAL A 100 6.88 6.80 5.30
CA VAL A 100 6.72 7.56 4.07
C VAL A 100 5.34 7.25 3.52
N VAL A 101 4.49 8.26 3.43
CA VAL A 101 3.15 8.18 2.85
C VAL A 101 3.22 8.76 1.44
N ASN A 102 2.97 7.95 0.42
CA ASN A 102 2.84 8.44 -0.95
C ASN A 102 1.36 8.49 -1.33
N VAL A 103 0.80 9.69 -1.32
CA VAL A 103 -0.64 9.89 -1.58
C VAL A 103 -1.02 9.47 -3.00
N ALA A 104 -0.14 9.67 -3.98
CA ALA A 104 -0.41 9.35 -5.38
C ALA A 104 -0.71 7.86 -5.64
N GLU A 105 -0.23 6.98 -4.80
CA GLU A 105 -0.39 5.53 -4.91
C GLU A 105 -1.19 4.94 -3.75
N MET A 106 -1.64 5.80 -2.81
CA MET A 106 -2.37 5.40 -1.59
C MET A 106 -1.65 4.27 -0.83
N ARG A 107 -0.32 4.45 -0.63
CA ARG A 107 0.55 3.51 0.08
C ARG A 107 1.34 4.20 1.18
N LEU A 108 1.54 3.47 2.27
CA LEU A 108 2.40 3.85 3.37
C LEU A 108 3.56 2.86 3.44
N TYR A 109 4.78 3.37 3.44
CA TYR A 109 6.02 2.63 3.57
C TYR A 109 6.56 2.82 4.98
N TYR A 110 6.72 1.75 5.74
CA TYR A 110 7.36 1.77 7.03
C TYR A 110 8.76 1.18 6.93
N TYR A 111 9.73 1.95 7.39
CA TYR A 111 11.13 1.55 7.46
C TYR A 111 11.49 1.28 8.93
N PRO A 112 11.49 0.02 9.38
CA PRO A 112 11.88 -0.35 10.73
C PRO A 112 13.29 0.11 11.06
N LYS A 113 13.56 0.35 12.34
CA LYS A 113 14.93 0.63 12.77
C LYS A 113 15.79 -0.59 12.48
N PRO A 114 17.01 -0.41 11.93
CA PRO A 114 17.93 -1.51 11.71
C PRO A 114 18.18 -2.30 12.99
N THR A 115 18.09 -3.61 12.90
CA THR A 115 18.39 -4.55 14.00
C THR A 115 19.64 -5.34 13.62
N SER A 116 20.57 -5.51 14.57
CA SER A 116 21.79 -6.27 14.32
C SER A 116 21.45 -7.68 13.81
N GLY A 117 22.11 -8.08 12.72
CA GLY A 117 21.92 -9.41 12.10
C GLY A 117 20.70 -9.56 11.20
N ARG A 118 19.89 -8.50 10.98
CA ARG A 118 18.81 -8.49 10.01
C ARG A 118 19.08 -7.48 8.90
N PRO A 119 18.82 -7.82 7.62
CA PRO A 119 18.92 -6.84 6.54
C PRO A 119 17.91 -5.71 6.78
N PRO A 120 18.20 -4.48 6.32
CA PRO A 120 17.22 -3.41 6.30
C PRO A 120 15.98 -3.84 5.51
N ALA A 121 14.79 -3.47 6.01
CA ALA A 121 13.53 -3.88 5.43
C ALA A 121 12.58 -2.68 5.23
N VAL A 122 11.55 -2.89 4.42
CA VAL A 122 10.41 -2.00 4.27
C VAL A 122 9.13 -2.82 4.32
N ARG A 123 8.12 -2.33 5.04
CA ARG A 123 6.75 -2.84 4.98
C ARG A 123 5.88 -1.87 4.21
N VAL A 124 5.01 -2.42 3.37
CA VAL A 124 4.12 -1.64 2.51
C VAL A 124 2.69 -1.89 2.91
N TYR A 125 1.96 -0.81 3.20
CA TYR A 125 0.58 -0.85 3.64
C TYR A 125 -0.31 -0.06 2.69
N PRO A 126 -1.47 -0.58 2.29
CA PRO A 126 -2.48 0.21 1.61
C PRO A 126 -3.12 1.18 2.59
N ILE A 127 -3.43 2.37 2.12
CA ILE A 127 -4.07 3.42 2.91
C ILE A 127 -5.18 4.10 2.13
N SER A 128 -6.16 4.66 2.84
CA SER A 128 -7.06 5.66 2.26
C SER A 128 -6.61 7.04 2.68
N ILE A 129 -6.88 8.01 1.82
CA ILE A 129 -6.48 9.42 1.96
C ILE A 129 -7.68 10.35 1.81
N GLY A 130 -7.47 11.62 2.07
CA GLY A 130 -8.48 12.66 1.92
C GLY A 130 -8.98 12.83 0.49
N ARG A 131 -10.27 13.12 0.34
CA ARG A 131 -10.89 13.55 -0.92
C ARG A 131 -10.25 14.84 -1.41
N ALA A 132 -10.51 15.23 -2.65
CA ALA A 132 -9.90 16.41 -3.27
C ALA A 132 -10.16 17.70 -2.49
N ASP A 133 -11.38 17.87 -1.96
CA ASP A 133 -11.81 18.99 -1.13
C ASP A 133 -11.32 18.91 0.34
N TRP A 134 -10.83 17.75 0.76
CA TRP A 134 -10.28 17.49 2.09
C TRP A 134 -8.89 16.81 1.99
N SER A 135 -8.01 17.38 1.19
CA SER A 135 -6.75 16.75 0.82
C SER A 135 -5.85 16.42 2.03
N THR A 136 -5.17 15.29 1.97
CA THR A 136 -4.09 14.95 2.89
C THR A 136 -2.87 15.85 2.61
N PRO A 137 -2.33 16.59 3.62
CA PRO A 137 -1.30 17.59 3.39
C PRO A 137 0.04 16.97 3.03
N LEU A 138 0.70 17.50 2.01
CA LEU A 138 2.07 17.13 1.64
C LEU A 138 3.06 17.85 2.56
N THR A 139 3.71 17.11 3.46
CA THR A 139 4.57 17.73 4.48
C THR A 139 5.47 16.71 5.17
N ASN A 140 6.43 17.21 5.95
CA ASN A 140 7.17 16.42 6.92
C ASN A 140 6.54 16.61 8.30
N ALA A 141 6.11 15.52 8.90
CA ALA A 141 5.46 15.48 10.20
C ALA A 141 6.21 14.52 11.15
N ARG A 142 5.70 14.41 12.37
CA ARG A 142 6.12 13.42 13.38
C ARG A 142 4.89 12.87 14.08
N ILE A 143 5.00 11.65 14.60
CA ILE A 143 4.02 11.11 15.55
C ILE A 143 4.20 11.84 16.89
N ILE A 144 3.14 12.50 17.39
CA ILE A 144 3.19 13.23 18.65
C ILE A 144 2.41 12.54 19.79
N ALA A 145 1.53 11.61 19.44
CA ALA A 145 0.80 10.79 20.43
C ALA A 145 0.34 9.48 19.80
N LYS A 146 0.16 8.47 20.66
CA LYS A 146 -0.42 7.16 20.34
C LYS A 146 -1.69 7.02 21.16
N LEU A 147 -2.82 6.72 20.50
CA LEU A 147 -4.14 6.67 21.13
C LEU A 147 -4.70 5.25 20.99
N THR A 148 -5.06 4.64 22.13
CA THR A 148 -5.77 3.37 22.16
C THR A 148 -7.24 3.67 22.53
N ASP A 149 -8.16 3.00 21.85
CA ASP A 149 -9.60 3.16 22.04
C ASP A 149 -10.01 4.65 22.09
N PRO A 150 -9.67 5.45 21.04
CA PRO A 150 -9.92 6.88 21.03
C PRO A 150 -11.43 7.19 20.99
N THR A 151 -11.89 8.20 21.71
CA THR A 151 -13.17 8.84 21.43
C THR A 151 -13.01 9.73 20.19
N TRP A 152 -13.91 9.59 19.21
CA TRP A 152 -13.93 10.48 18.05
C TRP A 152 -14.82 11.69 18.33
N TYR A 153 -14.26 12.87 18.13
CA TYR A 153 -14.98 14.14 18.16
C TYR A 153 -15.04 14.66 16.72
N PRO A 154 -16.15 14.41 15.99
CA PRO A 154 -16.25 14.89 14.61
C PRO A 154 -16.16 16.43 14.57
N PRO A 155 -15.26 16.99 13.75
CA PRO A 155 -15.18 18.42 13.52
C PRO A 155 -16.53 19.01 13.09
N GLU A 156 -16.76 20.28 13.37
CA GLU A 156 -18.01 20.94 13.01
C GLU A 156 -18.28 20.90 11.50
N SER A 157 -17.24 21.06 10.69
CA SER A 157 -17.32 20.93 9.24
C SER A 157 -17.81 19.56 8.77
N ILE A 158 -17.35 18.47 9.40
CA ILE A 158 -17.81 17.11 9.09
C ILE A 158 -19.27 16.92 9.56
N ARG A 159 -19.61 17.43 10.73
CA ARG A 159 -20.99 17.38 11.22
C ARG A 159 -21.96 18.14 10.31
N ALA A 160 -21.55 19.31 9.84
CA ALA A 160 -22.35 20.11 8.90
C ALA A 160 -22.55 19.41 7.56
N GLU A 161 -21.51 18.76 7.02
CA GLU A 161 -21.61 17.96 5.79
C GLU A 161 -22.59 16.79 5.95
N HIS A 162 -22.45 15.99 7.01
CA HIS A 162 -23.36 14.87 7.28
C HIS A 162 -24.81 15.34 7.52
N ALA A 163 -24.99 16.44 8.24
CA ALA A 163 -26.34 17.00 8.48
C ALA A 163 -27.01 17.45 7.16
N ALA A 164 -26.24 17.96 6.20
CA ALA A 164 -26.75 18.32 4.87
C ALA A 164 -27.24 17.09 4.08
N ASP A 165 -26.65 15.92 4.34
CA ASP A 165 -27.03 14.64 3.73
C ASP A 165 -28.12 13.89 4.56
N GLY A 166 -28.61 14.50 5.65
CA GLY A 166 -29.63 13.93 6.53
C GLY A 166 -29.09 12.91 7.54
N ASP A 167 -27.78 12.82 7.71
CA ASP A 167 -27.09 11.93 8.67
C ASP A 167 -26.49 12.77 9.82
N GLU A 168 -27.27 13.01 10.86
CA GLU A 168 -26.81 13.80 12.02
C GLU A 168 -25.79 13.04 12.87
N LEU A 169 -24.53 13.48 12.82
CA LEU A 169 -23.48 12.94 13.66
C LEU A 169 -23.57 13.49 15.10
N PRO A 170 -23.37 12.62 16.14
CA PRO A 170 -23.27 13.07 17.50
C PRO A 170 -22.02 13.93 17.74
N GLU A 171 -22.01 14.73 18.80
CA GLU A 171 -20.83 15.53 19.19
C GLU A 171 -19.60 14.66 19.51
N LYS A 172 -19.82 13.44 19.94
CA LYS A 172 -18.77 12.45 20.23
C LYS A 172 -19.23 11.03 19.92
N VAL A 173 -18.33 10.21 19.39
CA VAL A 173 -18.51 8.77 19.23
C VAL A 173 -17.54 8.07 20.19
N PRO A 174 -18.03 7.32 21.19
CA PRO A 174 -17.19 6.61 22.13
C PRO A 174 -16.38 5.49 21.42
N PRO A 175 -15.36 4.92 22.11
CA PRO A 175 -14.69 3.72 21.61
C PRO A 175 -15.68 2.58 21.35
N GLY A 176 -15.37 1.74 20.37
CA GLY A 176 -16.17 0.57 20.01
C GLY A 176 -16.32 0.38 18.50
N GLU A 177 -17.12 -0.61 18.11
CA GLU A 177 -17.29 -1.03 16.70
C GLU A 177 -17.87 0.09 15.80
N GLY A 178 -18.67 1.00 16.36
CA GLY A 178 -19.23 2.15 15.65
C GLY A 178 -18.23 3.31 15.43
N ASN A 179 -17.05 3.27 16.04
CA ASN A 179 -16.11 4.37 15.96
C ASN A 179 -15.29 4.33 14.66
N PRO A 180 -15.37 5.36 13.80
CA PRO A 180 -14.66 5.36 12.51
C PRO A 180 -13.12 5.45 12.62
N LEU A 181 -12.57 5.81 13.80
CA LEU A 181 -11.13 5.80 14.04
C LEU A 181 -10.58 4.39 14.30
N GLY A 182 -11.45 3.42 14.58
CA GLY A 182 -11.03 2.09 15.01
C GLY A 182 -10.38 2.14 16.41
N ARG A 183 -9.63 1.09 16.72
CA ARG A 183 -9.04 0.88 18.05
C ARG A 183 -7.73 1.64 18.29
N TYR A 184 -6.97 1.92 17.24
CA TYR A 184 -5.66 2.56 17.32
C TYR A 184 -5.55 3.76 16.40
N ALA A 185 -4.95 4.84 16.92
CA ALA A 185 -4.64 6.02 16.13
C ALA A 185 -3.29 6.62 16.53
N LEU A 186 -2.57 7.16 15.55
CA LEU A 186 -1.31 7.88 15.66
C LEU A 186 -1.58 9.35 15.33
N ARG A 187 -1.42 10.24 16.30
CA ARG A 187 -1.59 11.68 16.08
C ARG A 187 -0.33 12.26 15.44
N LEU A 188 -0.52 13.00 14.36
CA LEU A 188 0.55 13.70 13.67
C LEU A 188 0.79 15.10 14.28
N SER A 189 1.99 15.64 14.07
CA SER A 189 2.34 17.02 14.41
C SER A 189 1.61 18.08 13.57
N VAL A 190 0.91 17.65 12.52
CA VAL A 190 -0.01 18.49 11.76
C VAL A 190 -1.35 18.51 12.50
N PRO A 191 -1.85 19.67 12.92
CA PRO A 191 -3.07 19.78 13.69
C PRO A 191 -4.28 19.15 12.99
N GLY A 192 -5.02 18.30 13.68
CA GLY A 192 -6.23 17.65 13.16
C GLY A 192 -5.99 16.37 12.34
N TYR A 193 -4.75 15.98 12.04
CA TYR A 193 -4.45 14.80 11.23
C TYR A 193 -4.01 13.59 12.05
N LEU A 194 -4.55 12.43 11.66
CA LEU A 194 -4.29 11.14 12.25
C LEU A 194 -3.93 10.10 11.17
N ILE A 195 -3.14 9.10 11.57
CA ILE A 195 -3.10 7.79 10.92
C ILE A 195 -3.88 6.85 11.84
N HIS A 196 -4.94 6.19 11.35
CA HIS A 196 -5.86 5.46 12.22
C HIS A 196 -6.48 4.24 11.54
N GLY A 197 -7.05 3.35 12.32
CA GLY A 197 -7.81 2.21 11.81
C GLY A 197 -9.16 2.61 11.22
N THR A 198 -10.03 1.63 11.05
CA THR A 198 -11.38 1.88 10.54
C THR A 198 -12.33 0.75 10.95
N ASN A 199 -13.60 1.07 11.03
CA ASN A 199 -14.70 0.09 11.07
C ASN A 199 -15.26 -0.23 9.66
N LYS A 200 -14.75 0.43 8.59
CA LYS A 200 -15.17 0.26 7.19
C LYS A 200 -13.98 -0.11 6.32
N THR A 201 -13.63 -1.40 6.27
CA THR A 201 -12.40 -1.90 5.61
C THR A 201 -12.46 -1.91 4.09
N TYR A 202 -13.65 -1.99 3.50
CA TYR A 202 -13.83 -2.01 2.04
C TYR A 202 -13.47 -0.71 1.31
N GLY A 203 -13.27 0.38 2.05
CA GLY A 203 -12.80 1.66 1.49
C GLY A 203 -11.27 1.86 1.55
N ILE A 204 -10.50 0.84 1.96
CA ILE A 204 -9.03 0.97 2.00
C ILE A 204 -8.46 0.98 0.58
N GLY A 205 -7.54 1.92 0.33
CA GLY A 205 -6.97 2.14 -1.00
C GLY A 205 -7.80 3.06 -1.88
N MET A 206 -8.70 3.85 -1.28
CA MET A 206 -9.53 4.84 -1.97
C MET A 206 -9.31 6.24 -1.41
N GLN A 207 -9.64 7.25 -2.21
CA GLN A 207 -9.63 8.67 -1.82
C GLN A 207 -11.00 9.06 -1.23
N VAL A 208 -11.24 8.73 0.04
CA VAL A 208 -12.58 8.79 0.65
C VAL A 208 -12.63 9.41 2.06
N THR A 209 -11.51 9.92 2.59
CA THR A 209 -11.49 10.46 3.95
C THR A 209 -11.61 12.01 3.97
N HIS A 210 -11.74 12.57 5.16
CA HIS A 210 -11.68 14.01 5.39
C HIS A 210 -10.24 14.45 5.74
N GLY A 211 -9.24 13.92 5.02
CA GLY A 211 -7.84 14.28 5.13
C GLY A 211 -6.98 13.32 5.97
N CYS A 212 -7.55 12.63 6.96
CA CYS A 212 -6.83 11.64 7.74
C CYS A 212 -6.45 10.41 6.91
N ILE A 213 -5.38 9.71 7.34
CA ILE A 213 -4.88 8.51 6.71
C ILE A 213 -5.51 7.30 7.39
N ARG A 214 -6.27 6.50 6.63
CA ARG A 214 -6.98 5.33 7.13
C ARG A 214 -6.28 4.05 6.71
N MET A 215 -6.20 3.08 7.61
CA MET A 215 -5.54 1.78 7.42
C MET A 215 -6.45 0.61 7.80
N TYR A 216 -6.12 -0.58 7.34
CA TYR A 216 -6.71 -1.80 7.91
C TYR A 216 -6.46 -1.88 9.41
N PRO A 217 -7.40 -2.43 10.20
CA PRO A 217 -7.25 -2.53 11.66
C PRO A 217 -6.00 -3.29 12.11
N SER A 218 -5.65 -4.38 11.43
CA SER A 218 -4.42 -5.15 11.68
C SER A 218 -3.16 -4.33 11.43
N ASP A 219 -3.15 -3.55 10.35
CA ASP A 219 -1.97 -2.80 9.91
C ASP A 219 -1.65 -1.66 10.86
N ILE A 220 -2.67 -0.90 11.27
CA ILE A 220 -2.47 0.16 12.26
C ILE A 220 -2.10 -0.39 13.64
N GLU A 221 -2.61 -1.57 14.01
CA GLU A 221 -2.23 -2.24 15.26
C GLU A 221 -0.77 -2.63 15.27
N GLU A 222 -0.27 -3.19 14.16
CA GLU A 222 1.14 -3.53 13.98
C GLU A 222 2.03 -2.28 14.08
N LEU A 223 1.73 -1.24 13.29
CA LEU A 223 2.46 0.04 13.36
C LEU A 223 2.40 0.68 14.74
N PHE A 224 1.25 0.61 15.40
CA PHE A 224 1.07 1.15 16.75
C PHE A 224 2.01 0.48 17.75
N ARG A 225 2.22 -0.84 17.66
CA ARG A 225 3.14 -1.55 18.56
C ARG A 225 4.59 -1.15 18.36
N GLU A 226 5.01 -0.95 17.11
CA GLU A 226 6.43 -0.75 16.77
C GLU A 226 6.88 0.71 16.79
N LEU A 227 6.00 1.64 16.44
CA LEU A 227 6.36 3.05 16.32
C LEU A 227 6.40 3.74 17.69
N ALA A 228 7.44 4.55 17.89
CA ALA A 228 7.55 5.43 19.05
C ALA A 228 7.01 6.84 18.72
N VAL A 229 6.59 7.57 19.77
CA VAL A 229 6.40 9.01 19.69
C VAL A 229 7.69 9.68 19.24
N GLY A 230 7.61 10.65 18.35
CA GLY A 230 8.75 11.30 17.69
C GLY A 230 9.15 10.66 16.35
N ALA A 231 8.60 9.51 15.98
CA ALA A 231 8.89 8.88 14.68
C ALA A 231 8.57 9.84 13.53
N PRO A 232 9.49 9.99 12.54
CA PRO A 232 9.28 10.89 11.40
C PRO A 232 8.24 10.31 10.43
N VAL A 233 7.46 11.19 9.82
CA VAL A 233 6.46 10.89 8.79
C VAL A 233 6.66 11.86 7.63
N ALA A 234 7.04 11.35 6.46
CA ALA A 234 7.08 12.13 5.23
C ALA A 234 5.82 11.83 4.42
N ILE A 235 5.07 12.87 4.06
CA ILE A 235 3.87 12.76 3.20
C ILE A 235 4.22 13.41 1.87
N VAL A 236 4.29 12.60 0.81
CA VAL A 236 4.74 12.98 -0.53
C VAL A 236 3.69 12.67 -1.59
N ASN A 237 3.84 13.27 -2.77
CA ASN A 237 3.04 12.98 -3.97
C ASN A 237 3.99 12.63 -5.13
N GLN A 238 4.26 11.33 -5.29
CA GLN A 238 5.15 10.81 -6.33
C GLN A 238 4.40 9.78 -7.19
N PRO A 239 3.57 10.23 -8.14
CA PRO A 239 2.81 9.33 -9.02
C PRO A 239 3.68 8.61 -10.05
N ILE A 240 4.91 9.07 -10.27
CA ILE A 240 5.85 8.50 -11.23
C ILE A 240 7.16 8.22 -10.50
N LYS A 241 7.61 6.99 -10.60
CA LYS A 241 8.83 6.51 -9.95
C LYS A 241 9.61 5.62 -10.93
N ALA A 242 10.93 5.80 -10.99
CA ALA A 242 11.84 4.94 -11.74
C ALA A 242 12.81 4.24 -10.79
N GLY A 243 13.26 3.06 -11.17
CA GLY A 243 14.14 2.29 -10.29
C GLY A 243 14.84 1.13 -10.95
N TRP A 244 15.86 0.64 -10.27
CA TRP A 244 16.68 -0.48 -10.72
C TRP A 244 16.48 -1.70 -9.83
N ARG A 245 16.48 -2.89 -10.47
CA ARG A 245 16.62 -4.18 -9.83
C ARG A 245 17.34 -5.15 -10.78
N ASP A 246 18.43 -5.73 -10.32
CA ASP A 246 19.21 -6.75 -11.03
C ASP A 246 19.57 -6.36 -12.49
N GLY A 247 19.95 -5.09 -12.69
CA GLY A 247 20.33 -4.55 -14.00
C GLY A 247 19.16 -4.21 -14.92
N VAL A 248 17.91 -4.37 -14.47
CA VAL A 248 16.68 -3.98 -15.18
C VAL A 248 16.19 -2.63 -14.66
N LEU A 249 15.85 -1.73 -15.58
CA LEU A 249 15.25 -0.43 -15.30
C LEU A 249 13.73 -0.53 -15.35
N TYR A 250 13.08 -0.15 -14.27
CA TYR A 250 11.63 -0.16 -14.12
C TYR A 250 11.07 1.26 -14.06
N LEU A 251 9.87 1.42 -14.61
CA LEU A 251 9.05 2.64 -14.49
C LEU A 251 7.69 2.25 -13.90
N GLU A 252 7.26 2.95 -12.86
CA GLU A 252 5.96 2.79 -12.20
C GLU A 252 5.20 4.11 -12.31
N ILE A 253 4.00 4.09 -12.88
CA ILE A 253 3.16 5.27 -13.09
C ILE A 253 1.76 5.00 -12.55
N HIS A 254 1.32 5.88 -11.67
CA HIS A 254 -0.03 5.91 -11.12
C HIS A 254 -0.86 6.99 -11.81
N ARG A 255 -2.17 6.79 -11.91
CA ARG A 255 -3.12 7.78 -12.47
C ARG A 255 -3.13 9.08 -11.68
N GLY A 256 -2.65 9.04 -10.43
CA GLY A 256 -2.75 10.12 -9.48
C GLY A 256 -4.09 10.12 -8.76
N VAL A 257 -4.25 11.05 -7.82
CA VAL A 257 -5.47 11.22 -7.02
C VAL A 257 -6.21 12.47 -7.47
N ASP A 258 -7.51 12.54 -7.19
CA ASP A 258 -8.34 13.70 -7.55
C ASP A 258 -7.76 14.98 -6.96
N GLY A 259 -7.73 16.03 -7.78
CA GLY A 259 -7.10 17.32 -7.46
C GLY A 259 -5.60 17.38 -7.71
N LEU A 260 -4.93 16.24 -7.99
CA LEU A 260 -3.49 16.17 -8.24
C LEU A 260 -3.15 15.35 -9.51
N GLN A 261 -4.13 15.17 -10.41
CA GLN A 261 -3.91 14.46 -11.66
C GLN A 261 -2.90 15.20 -12.55
N LEU A 262 -2.14 14.40 -13.28
CA LEU A 262 -1.20 14.90 -14.28
C LEU A 262 -1.77 14.77 -15.69
N THR A 263 -1.51 15.77 -16.52
CA THR A 263 -1.71 15.63 -17.98
C THR A 263 -0.73 14.59 -18.53
N ASP A 264 -1.00 14.05 -19.72
CA ASP A 264 -0.05 13.11 -20.36
C ASP A 264 1.28 13.78 -20.67
N GLN A 265 1.28 15.08 -20.94
CA GLN A 265 2.52 15.85 -21.10
C GLN A 265 3.32 15.90 -19.78
N ASP A 266 2.64 16.18 -18.64
CA ASP A 266 3.31 16.20 -17.33
C ASP A 266 3.84 14.82 -16.95
N LYS A 267 3.06 13.76 -17.21
CA LYS A 267 3.50 12.38 -16.97
C LYS A 267 4.77 12.07 -17.77
N ARG A 268 4.78 12.41 -19.07
CA ARG A 268 5.95 12.21 -19.95
C ARG A 268 7.17 12.98 -19.47
N GLN A 269 7.01 14.25 -19.12
CA GLN A 269 8.10 15.09 -18.61
C GLN A 269 8.68 14.50 -17.31
N ARG A 270 7.83 14.11 -16.36
CA ARG A 270 8.26 13.54 -15.08
C ARG A 270 8.85 12.14 -15.22
N ALA A 271 8.35 11.31 -16.16
CA ALA A 271 8.92 10.01 -16.46
C ALA A 271 10.35 10.17 -17.01
N VAL A 272 10.56 11.05 -17.97
CA VAL A 272 11.89 11.36 -18.51
C VAL A 272 12.82 11.86 -17.40
N GLN A 273 12.36 12.80 -16.56
CA GLN A 273 13.14 13.32 -15.44
C GLN A 273 13.55 12.20 -14.45
N GLY A 274 12.59 11.35 -14.05
CA GLY A 274 12.85 10.23 -13.14
C GLY A 274 13.83 9.20 -13.74
N LEU A 275 13.71 8.91 -15.05
CA LEU A 275 14.63 8.02 -15.73
C LEU A 275 16.05 8.62 -15.81
N ILE A 276 16.18 9.93 -16.07
CA ILE A 276 17.49 10.63 -16.04
C ILE A 276 18.11 10.52 -14.65
N GLU A 277 17.35 10.81 -13.59
CA GLU A 277 17.84 10.79 -12.20
C GLU A 277 18.43 9.43 -11.80
N VAL A 278 17.80 8.33 -12.20
CA VAL A 278 18.26 6.98 -11.83
C VAL A 278 19.31 6.41 -12.78
N THR A 279 19.55 7.05 -13.94
CA THR A 279 20.53 6.60 -14.93
C THR A 279 21.78 7.45 -15.02
N GLN A 280 21.77 8.69 -14.52
CA GLN A 280 22.87 9.68 -14.67
C GLN A 280 24.24 9.22 -14.15
N SER A 281 24.27 8.31 -13.17
CA SER A 281 25.50 7.75 -12.61
C SER A 281 26.00 6.49 -13.31
N LEU A 282 25.28 5.98 -14.31
CA LEU A 282 25.59 4.75 -14.99
C LEU A 282 26.33 5.00 -16.30
N PRO A 283 27.43 4.30 -16.58
CA PRO A 283 28.21 4.54 -17.79
C PRO A 283 27.52 4.10 -19.08
N ARG A 284 26.67 3.07 -19.00
CA ARG A 284 25.95 2.50 -20.16
C ARG A 284 24.60 1.92 -19.73
N TYR A 285 23.54 2.31 -20.45
CA TYR A 285 22.19 1.78 -20.30
C TYR A 285 21.40 1.93 -21.61
N ARG A 286 20.31 1.20 -21.73
CA ARG A 286 19.35 1.33 -22.83
C ARG A 286 17.97 1.61 -22.20
N ILE A 287 17.21 2.50 -22.84
CA ILE A 287 15.81 2.76 -22.53
C ILE A 287 15.00 2.39 -23.77
N ASP A 288 13.95 1.62 -23.58
CA ASP A 288 12.94 1.36 -24.58
C ASP A 288 11.84 2.43 -24.45
N TRP A 289 11.93 3.43 -25.31
CA TRP A 289 11.00 4.55 -25.31
C TRP A 289 9.59 4.15 -25.74
N THR A 290 9.42 3.04 -26.47
CA THR A 290 8.11 2.50 -26.81
C THR A 290 7.42 1.96 -25.57
N GLU A 291 8.13 1.19 -24.76
CA GLU A 291 7.60 0.71 -23.48
C GLU A 291 7.34 1.86 -22.50
N VAL A 292 8.18 2.89 -22.47
CA VAL A 292 7.93 4.09 -21.64
C VAL A 292 6.59 4.74 -22.00
N GLU A 293 6.28 4.90 -23.30
CA GLU A 293 5.00 5.48 -23.74
C GLU A 293 3.81 4.58 -23.38
N VAL A 294 3.95 3.25 -23.46
CA VAL A 294 2.91 2.30 -23.02
C VAL A 294 2.64 2.46 -21.52
N VAL A 295 3.68 2.49 -20.69
CA VAL A 295 3.54 2.66 -19.23
C VAL A 295 2.88 4.00 -18.87
N ILE A 296 3.20 5.08 -19.61
CA ILE A 296 2.57 6.41 -19.42
C ILE A 296 1.08 6.36 -19.75
N TRP A 297 0.73 5.69 -20.83
CA TRP A 297 -0.67 5.61 -21.30
C TRP A 297 -1.52 4.73 -20.38
N GLU A 298 -1.02 3.55 -20.01
CA GLU A 298 -1.76 2.61 -19.15
C GLU A 298 -1.89 3.10 -17.71
N ALA A 299 -0.82 3.61 -17.13
CA ALA A 299 -0.74 4.14 -15.76
C ALA A 299 -1.38 3.18 -14.74
N THR A 300 -1.04 1.90 -14.82
CA THR A 300 -1.63 0.82 -14.00
C THR A 300 -1.13 0.80 -12.55
N GLY A 301 -0.06 1.54 -12.24
CA GLY A 301 0.61 1.47 -10.94
C GLY A 301 1.47 0.22 -10.74
N ILE A 302 1.71 -0.53 -11.82
CA ILE A 302 2.61 -1.69 -11.84
C ILE A 302 3.99 -1.25 -12.35
N PRO A 303 5.11 -1.57 -11.65
CA PRO A 303 6.44 -1.38 -12.19
C PRO A 303 6.66 -2.22 -13.45
N MET A 304 6.88 -1.57 -14.59
CA MET A 304 7.14 -2.23 -15.87
C MET A 304 8.61 -2.06 -16.29
N PRO A 305 9.24 -3.09 -16.87
CA PRO A 305 10.60 -2.99 -17.36
C PRO A 305 10.64 -2.08 -18.60
N VAL A 306 11.42 -1.01 -18.53
CA VAL A 306 11.56 -0.03 -19.63
C VAL A 306 13.00 0.09 -20.13
N GLY A 307 13.88 -0.80 -19.69
CA GLY A 307 15.28 -0.78 -20.12
C GLY A 307 16.18 -1.61 -19.22
N GLY A 308 17.48 -1.39 -19.35
CA GLY A 308 18.45 -2.12 -18.54
C GLY A 308 19.89 -1.67 -18.77
N ALA A 309 20.80 -2.24 -17.99
CA ALA A 309 22.24 -2.05 -18.19
C ALA A 309 22.66 -2.61 -19.55
N ALA A 310 23.41 -1.83 -20.32
CA ALA A 310 23.95 -2.32 -21.58
C ALA A 310 25.09 -3.34 -21.31
N PRO A 311 25.22 -4.39 -22.14
CA PRO A 311 26.32 -5.32 -22.02
C PRO A 311 27.68 -4.58 -22.11
N THR A 312 28.63 -5.00 -21.29
CA THR A 312 30.03 -4.63 -21.50
C THR A 312 30.49 -5.20 -22.84
N LEU A 313 30.92 -4.35 -23.76
CA LEU A 313 31.64 -4.81 -24.93
C LEU A 313 33.03 -5.21 -24.45
N ASP A 314 33.29 -6.52 -24.37
CA ASP A 314 34.63 -7.06 -24.17
C ASP A 314 35.51 -6.80 -25.39
#